data_66a45740951f783e1cf8795f6ba894b1
#
_entry.id   66a45740951f783e1cf8795f6ba894b1
#
_cell.length_a   1.000
_cell.length_b   1.000
_cell.length_c   1.000
_cell.angle_alpha   90.00
_cell.angle_beta   90.00
_cell.angle_gamma   90.00
#
_symmetry.space_group_name_H-M   'P 1'
#
loop_
_entity.id
_entity.type
_entity.pdbx_description
1 polymer ?
#
loop_
_entity_poly.entity_id
_entity_poly.type
_entity_poly.pdbx_seq_one_letter_code
_entity_poly.pdbx_strand_id
1 'polypeptide(L)'
;KKDRGFATSVFNSGAQIGALLAPFVIPLLARCWGWEMSFLLVGAVGFVWMGVWVYVYDVPQKSKHVNAAELAYIEQDAAVDASLTERTEEVKPTKGISIWKCLTYRQTWAVVAGRFLPDGVWWFFLFWAPAYVHDVYGYSSDSTTGMLLIFTLYLISMLSIIGGYLPTWFVGRKGMNPYAGRMRAMLIYAFFPLIGLVAQPLGSWSYWFPIVIIGIIGAAHQSWSANVYSVVGDMFPKSAVATVTGIGGMSGGIGCLLFNMCSGMLFTYSKETQME
;
A
#
# COMPACT_ATOMS: atom_id res chain seq x y z
N LYS A 1 -11.09 0.68 -16.64
CA LYS A 1 -9.62 0.88 -16.48
C LYS A 1 -9.25 2.27 -15.94
N LYS A 2 -9.98 3.35 -16.31
CA LYS A 2 -9.69 4.73 -15.92
C LYS A 2 -9.69 4.91 -14.39
N ASP A 3 -10.74 4.47 -13.71
CA ASP A 3 -10.96 4.74 -12.27
C ASP A 3 -10.43 3.63 -11.34
N ARG A 4 -9.82 2.57 -11.92
CA ARG A 4 -9.28 1.44 -11.15
C ARG A 4 -8.24 1.88 -10.11
N GLY A 5 -7.34 2.80 -10.49
CA GLY A 5 -6.32 3.33 -9.57
C GLY A 5 -6.92 4.04 -8.37
N PHE A 6 -7.94 4.85 -8.58
CA PHE A 6 -8.66 5.54 -7.50
C PHE A 6 -9.38 4.55 -6.58
N ALA A 7 -10.14 3.61 -7.16
CA ALA A 7 -10.83 2.57 -6.38
C ALA A 7 -9.84 1.71 -5.55
N THR A 8 -8.69 1.35 -6.13
CA THR A 8 -7.63 0.63 -5.41
C THR A 8 -7.04 1.47 -4.27
N SER A 9 -6.89 2.79 -4.45
CA SER A 9 -6.39 3.67 -3.40
C SER A 9 -7.39 3.84 -2.26
N VAL A 10 -8.68 3.93 -2.55
CA VAL A 10 -9.74 3.96 -1.54
C VAL A 10 -9.73 2.65 -0.74
N PHE A 11 -9.68 1.51 -1.42
CA PHE A 11 -9.55 0.21 -0.76
C PHE A 11 -8.29 0.12 0.13
N ASN A 12 -7.14 0.55 -0.40
CA ASN A 12 -5.87 0.51 0.31
C ASN A 12 -5.85 1.45 1.54
N SER A 13 -6.66 2.51 1.53
CA SER A 13 -6.79 3.42 2.68
C SER A 13 -7.38 2.76 3.92
N GLY A 14 -8.11 1.66 3.78
CA GLY A 14 -8.59 0.86 4.91
C GLY A 14 -7.45 0.37 5.81
N ALA A 15 -6.32 -0.03 5.24
CA ALA A 15 -5.13 -0.41 6.00
C ALA A 15 -4.53 0.79 6.77
N GLN A 16 -4.62 1.99 6.20
CA GLN A 16 -4.17 3.24 6.85
C GLN A 16 -5.02 3.59 8.06
N ILE A 17 -6.33 3.38 7.98
CA ILE A 17 -7.25 3.59 9.14
C ILE A 17 -6.85 2.65 10.28
N GLY A 18 -6.53 1.39 9.98
CA GLY A 18 -6.02 0.45 10.97
C GLY A 18 -4.71 0.94 11.61
N ALA A 19 -3.75 1.37 10.82
CA ALA A 19 -2.47 1.92 11.30
C ALA A 19 -2.66 3.20 12.13
N LEU A 20 -3.64 4.04 11.77
CA LEU A 20 -4.01 5.26 12.50
C LEU A 20 -4.58 4.98 13.88
N LEU A 21 -5.43 3.96 14.00
CA LEU A 21 -6.12 3.60 15.24
C LEU A 21 -5.25 2.74 16.18
N ALA A 22 -4.33 1.95 15.62
CA ALA A 22 -3.51 1.00 16.38
C ALA A 22 -2.75 1.65 17.56
N PRO A 23 -2.09 2.82 17.43
CA PRO A 23 -1.36 3.46 18.52
C PRO A 23 -2.21 3.86 19.73
N PHE A 24 -3.51 4.01 19.56
CA PHE A 24 -4.45 4.32 20.64
C PHE A 24 -5.11 3.05 21.19
N VAL A 25 -5.60 2.21 20.30
CA VAL A 25 -6.40 1.03 20.66
C VAL A 25 -5.55 -0.04 21.34
N ILE A 26 -4.37 -0.36 20.78
CA ILE A 26 -3.53 -1.44 21.28
C ILE A 26 -2.98 -1.13 22.69
N PRO A 27 -2.40 0.04 22.97
CA PRO A 27 -1.93 0.36 24.32
C PRO A 27 -3.08 0.42 25.35
N LEU A 28 -4.25 0.93 24.94
CA LEU A 28 -5.43 0.96 25.81
C LEU A 28 -5.86 -0.45 26.21
N LEU A 29 -5.98 -1.35 25.23
CA LEU A 29 -6.34 -2.74 25.48
C LEU A 29 -5.29 -3.44 26.36
N ALA A 30 -4.01 -3.21 26.05
CA ALA A 30 -2.90 -3.80 26.82
C ALA A 30 -2.87 -3.33 28.27
N ARG A 31 -3.20 -2.07 28.55
CA ARG A 31 -3.32 -1.54 29.91
C ARG A 31 -4.50 -2.11 30.68
N CYS A 32 -5.67 -2.30 30.00
CA CYS A 32 -6.88 -2.78 30.64
C CYS A 32 -6.88 -4.29 30.89
N TRP A 33 -6.36 -5.08 29.95
CA TRP A 33 -6.52 -6.55 29.96
C TRP A 33 -5.21 -7.33 29.65
N GLY A 34 -4.09 -6.64 29.53
CA GLY A 34 -2.81 -7.25 29.17
C GLY A 34 -2.61 -7.39 27.66
N TRP A 35 -1.37 -7.60 27.26
CA TRP A 35 -0.98 -7.64 25.85
C TRP A 35 -1.59 -8.85 25.10
N GLU A 36 -1.74 -9.99 25.78
CA GLU A 36 -2.35 -11.22 25.23
C GLU A 36 -3.80 -11.00 24.80
N MET A 37 -4.58 -10.34 25.67
CA MET A 37 -5.96 -10.01 25.38
C MET A 37 -6.10 -9.02 24.22
N SER A 38 -5.11 -8.15 24.01
CA SER A 38 -5.10 -7.25 22.86
C SER A 38 -5.08 -8.03 21.53
N PHE A 39 -4.28 -9.09 21.43
CA PHE A 39 -4.26 -9.96 20.25
C PHE A 39 -5.59 -10.71 20.06
N LEU A 40 -6.13 -11.26 21.14
CA LEU A 40 -7.41 -11.99 21.09
C LEU A 40 -8.57 -11.08 20.65
N LEU A 41 -8.67 -9.88 21.20
CA LEU A 41 -9.73 -8.94 20.85
C LEU A 41 -9.62 -8.43 19.42
N VAL A 42 -8.42 -8.04 18.97
CA VAL A 42 -8.20 -7.61 17.59
C VAL A 42 -8.47 -8.76 16.61
N GLY A 43 -8.05 -9.99 16.97
CA GLY A 43 -8.36 -11.19 16.19
C GLY A 43 -9.87 -11.47 16.12
N ALA A 44 -10.59 -11.32 17.24
CA ALA A 44 -12.05 -11.50 17.29
C ALA A 44 -12.78 -10.51 16.38
N VAL A 45 -12.34 -9.25 16.33
CA VAL A 45 -12.88 -8.25 15.37
C VAL A 45 -12.71 -8.74 13.92
N GLY A 46 -11.59 -9.40 13.61
CA GLY A 46 -11.37 -10.00 12.28
C GLY A 46 -12.39 -11.09 11.94
N PHE A 47 -12.76 -11.94 12.90
CA PHE A 47 -13.81 -12.95 12.71
C PHE A 47 -15.20 -12.33 12.54
N VAL A 48 -15.53 -11.29 13.30
CA VAL A 48 -16.77 -10.52 13.11
C VAL A 48 -16.82 -9.92 11.71
N TRP A 49 -15.71 -9.30 11.27
CA TRP A 49 -15.60 -8.75 9.92
C TRP A 49 -15.77 -9.83 8.85
N MET A 50 -15.19 -11.01 9.04
CA MET A 50 -15.36 -12.12 8.11
C MET A 50 -16.83 -12.53 7.99
N GLY A 51 -17.56 -12.59 9.11
CA GLY A 51 -19.01 -12.85 9.11
C GLY A 51 -19.79 -11.79 8.33
N VAL A 52 -19.49 -10.51 8.55
CA VAL A 52 -20.08 -9.39 7.79
C VAL A 52 -19.76 -9.50 6.31
N TRP A 53 -18.51 -9.81 5.98
CA TRP A 53 -18.07 -9.97 4.59
C TRP A 53 -18.84 -11.07 3.86
N VAL A 54 -18.96 -12.25 4.45
CA VAL A 54 -19.71 -13.37 3.85
C VAL A 54 -21.19 -13.02 3.64
N TYR A 55 -21.77 -12.20 4.52
CA TYR A 55 -23.17 -11.79 4.39
C TYR A 55 -23.39 -10.68 3.35
N VAL A 56 -22.45 -9.72 3.24
CA VAL A 56 -22.61 -8.52 2.38
C VAL A 56 -22.00 -8.71 1.00
N TYR A 57 -20.94 -9.50 0.89
CA TYR A 57 -20.22 -9.62 -0.38
C TYR A 57 -20.98 -10.51 -1.38
N ASP A 58 -21.23 -9.95 -2.55
CA ASP A 58 -21.73 -10.68 -3.71
C ASP A 58 -21.03 -10.18 -4.98
N VAL A 59 -21.03 -11.01 -6.02
CA VAL A 59 -20.52 -10.59 -7.33
C VAL A 59 -21.46 -9.56 -7.95
N PRO A 60 -20.94 -8.56 -8.70
CA PRO A 60 -21.78 -7.47 -9.23
C PRO A 60 -23.04 -7.93 -9.96
N GLN A 61 -22.95 -9.04 -10.71
CA GLN A 61 -24.06 -9.60 -11.47
C GLN A 61 -25.20 -10.17 -10.60
N LYS A 62 -24.90 -10.55 -9.36
CA LYS A 62 -25.87 -11.11 -8.40
C LYS A 62 -26.28 -10.13 -7.33
N SER A 63 -25.54 -9.03 -7.19
CA SER A 63 -25.78 -8.03 -6.15
C SER A 63 -27.09 -7.30 -6.38
N LYS A 64 -27.93 -7.27 -5.35
CA LYS A 64 -29.20 -6.52 -5.35
C LYS A 64 -29.02 -5.01 -5.26
N HIS A 65 -27.81 -4.56 -4.94
CA HIS A 65 -27.47 -3.15 -4.74
C HIS A 65 -26.91 -2.48 -5.99
N VAL A 66 -26.56 -3.25 -7.02
CA VAL A 66 -25.99 -2.75 -8.28
C VAL A 66 -27.12 -2.57 -9.29
N ASN A 67 -27.28 -1.36 -9.80
CA ASN A 67 -28.25 -1.08 -10.87
C ASN A 67 -27.72 -1.44 -12.26
N ALA A 68 -28.61 -1.51 -13.26
CA ALA A 68 -28.23 -1.92 -14.62
C ALA A 68 -27.19 -1.00 -15.28
N ALA A 69 -27.23 0.32 -15.01
CA ALA A 69 -26.28 1.29 -15.55
C ALA A 69 -24.89 1.13 -14.90
N GLU A 70 -24.86 0.88 -13.61
CA GLU A 70 -23.63 0.59 -12.88
C GLU A 70 -23.00 -0.74 -13.31
N LEU A 71 -23.81 -1.78 -13.47
CA LEU A 71 -23.34 -3.07 -13.99
C LEU A 71 -22.73 -2.91 -15.38
N ALA A 72 -23.40 -2.20 -16.29
CA ALA A 72 -22.89 -1.90 -17.62
C ALA A 72 -21.56 -1.14 -17.57
N TYR A 73 -21.42 -0.19 -16.64
CA TYR A 73 -20.15 0.55 -16.43
C TYR A 73 -19.04 -0.37 -15.93
N ILE A 74 -19.33 -1.26 -14.98
CA ILE A 74 -18.35 -2.23 -14.44
C ILE A 74 -17.89 -3.21 -15.52
N GLU A 75 -18.83 -3.67 -16.38
CA GLU A 75 -18.57 -4.64 -17.44
C GLU A 75 -18.01 -4.03 -18.73
N GLN A 76 -18.00 -2.73 -18.87
CA GLN A 76 -17.50 -2.02 -20.04
C GLN A 76 -16.09 -2.45 -20.45
N ASP A 77 -15.19 -2.64 -19.48
CA ASP A 77 -13.83 -3.11 -19.73
C ASP A 77 -13.79 -4.59 -20.18
N ALA A 78 -14.74 -5.41 -19.70
CA ALA A 78 -14.83 -6.81 -20.07
C ALA A 78 -15.35 -6.98 -21.52
N ALA A 79 -16.29 -6.14 -21.93
CA ALA A 79 -16.79 -6.13 -23.31
C ALA A 79 -15.72 -5.73 -24.33
N VAL A 80 -14.87 -4.74 -23.98
CA VAL A 80 -13.72 -4.34 -24.81
C VAL A 80 -12.68 -5.45 -24.89
N ASP A 81 -12.36 -6.11 -23.77
CA ASP A 81 -11.43 -7.23 -23.75
C ASP A 81 -11.98 -8.44 -24.52
N ALA A 82 -13.30 -8.72 -24.46
CA ALA A 82 -13.94 -9.78 -25.22
C ALA A 82 -13.89 -9.51 -26.73
N SER A 83 -14.19 -8.30 -27.18
CA SER A 83 -14.13 -7.93 -28.60
C SER A 83 -12.72 -8.00 -29.20
N LEU A 84 -11.68 -7.86 -28.37
CA LEU A 84 -10.28 -8.07 -28.76
C LEU A 84 -9.91 -9.56 -28.78
N THR A 85 -10.59 -10.39 -28.01
CA THR A 85 -10.33 -11.83 -27.87
C THR A 85 -11.12 -12.66 -28.89
N GLU A 86 -12.30 -12.20 -29.36
CA GLU A 86 -13.04 -12.84 -30.43
C GLU A 86 -12.28 -12.90 -31.77
N ARG A 87 -11.20 -12.14 -31.89
CA ARG A 87 -10.25 -12.29 -33.02
C ARG A 87 -9.24 -13.42 -32.85
N THR A 88 -9.22 -14.11 -31.71
CA THR A 88 -8.28 -15.21 -31.41
C THR A 88 -8.98 -16.25 -30.53
N GLU A 89 -9.59 -17.25 -31.17
CA GLU A 89 -10.02 -18.55 -30.65
C GLU A 89 -10.86 -18.63 -29.34
N GLU A 90 -11.78 -19.60 -29.32
CA GLU A 90 -12.70 -19.96 -28.21
C GLU A 90 -12.07 -19.92 -26.83
N VAL A 91 -12.57 -19.06 -25.96
CA VAL A 91 -12.13 -18.95 -24.55
C VAL A 91 -12.68 -20.14 -23.77
N LYS A 92 -11.93 -21.23 -23.73
CA LYS A 92 -12.06 -22.25 -22.65
C LYS A 92 -11.75 -21.60 -21.30
N PRO A 93 -12.42 -22.00 -20.19
CA PRO A 93 -12.09 -21.50 -18.85
C PRO A 93 -10.60 -21.72 -18.59
N THR A 94 -9.83 -20.65 -18.63
CA THR A 94 -8.38 -20.71 -18.57
C THR A 94 -7.94 -21.11 -17.15
N LYS A 95 -7.37 -22.31 -17.01
CA LYS A 95 -6.60 -22.68 -15.82
C LYS A 95 -5.61 -21.56 -15.53
N GLY A 96 -5.47 -21.18 -14.26
CA GLY A 96 -4.49 -20.17 -13.83
C GLY A 96 -3.11 -20.44 -14.42
N ILE A 97 -2.40 -19.38 -14.80
CA ILE A 97 -1.05 -19.52 -15.35
C ILE A 97 -0.10 -19.92 -14.22
N SER A 98 0.73 -20.94 -14.47
CA SER A 98 1.72 -21.42 -13.51
C SER A 98 2.68 -20.30 -13.09
N ILE A 99 3.10 -20.31 -11.81
CA ILE A 99 4.10 -19.39 -11.24
C ILE A 99 5.37 -19.38 -12.10
N TRP A 100 5.87 -20.53 -12.51
CA TRP A 100 7.08 -20.66 -13.33
C TRP A 100 6.94 -19.93 -14.67
N LYS A 101 5.77 -20.02 -15.31
CA LYS A 101 5.49 -19.29 -16.54
C LYS A 101 5.37 -17.78 -16.29
N CYS A 102 4.80 -17.35 -15.17
CA CYS A 102 4.77 -15.93 -14.83
C CYS A 102 6.16 -15.35 -14.63
N LEU A 103 7.10 -16.11 -14.06
CA LEU A 103 8.50 -15.69 -13.86
C LEU A 103 9.29 -15.54 -15.16
N THR A 104 8.84 -16.08 -16.29
CA THR A 104 9.50 -15.87 -17.60
C THR A 104 9.17 -14.53 -18.22
N TYR A 105 8.15 -13.82 -17.77
CA TYR A 105 7.78 -12.51 -18.30
C TYR A 105 8.66 -11.41 -17.71
N ARG A 106 9.26 -10.57 -18.54
CA ARG A 106 10.05 -9.41 -18.10
C ARG A 106 9.23 -8.43 -17.24
N GLN A 107 7.93 -8.30 -17.54
CA GLN A 107 7.01 -7.46 -16.80
C GLN A 107 6.84 -7.92 -15.34
N THR A 108 6.91 -9.22 -15.08
CA THR A 108 6.87 -9.77 -13.71
C THR A 108 8.05 -9.26 -12.89
N TRP A 109 9.24 -9.22 -13.47
CA TRP A 109 10.45 -8.72 -12.81
C TRP A 109 10.40 -7.20 -12.56
N ALA A 110 9.72 -6.44 -13.43
CA ALA A 110 9.46 -5.03 -13.17
C ALA A 110 8.51 -4.86 -11.95
N VAL A 111 7.50 -5.72 -11.82
CA VAL A 111 6.63 -5.73 -10.63
C VAL A 111 7.40 -6.16 -9.37
N VAL A 112 8.25 -7.18 -9.48
CA VAL A 112 9.14 -7.63 -8.39
C VAL A 112 10.01 -6.47 -7.89
N ALA A 113 10.73 -5.79 -8.79
CA ALA A 113 11.58 -4.65 -8.42
C ALA A 113 10.76 -3.48 -7.84
N GLY A 114 9.61 -3.19 -8.46
CA GLY A 114 8.70 -2.11 -8.04
C GLY A 114 7.99 -2.35 -6.72
N ARG A 115 8.08 -3.58 -6.16
CA ARG A 115 7.60 -3.93 -4.82
C ARG A 115 8.74 -4.12 -3.84
N PHE A 116 9.79 -4.82 -4.23
CA PHE A 116 10.93 -5.12 -3.38
C PHE A 116 11.56 -3.88 -2.76
N LEU A 117 11.87 -2.87 -3.57
CA LEU A 117 12.55 -1.66 -3.10
C LEU A 117 11.63 -0.74 -2.29
N PRO A 118 10.47 -0.30 -2.81
CA PRO A 118 9.64 0.67 -2.10
C PRO A 118 8.98 0.10 -0.83
N ASP A 119 8.56 -1.17 -0.85
CA ASP A 119 7.91 -1.77 0.32
C ASP A 119 8.88 -1.87 1.50
N GLY A 120 10.18 -2.16 1.24
CA GLY A 120 11.20 -2.15 2.27
C GLY A 120 11.29 -0.80 3.00
N VAL A 121 11.24 0.31 2.25
CA VAL A 121 11.26 1.67 2.82
C VAL A 121 10.02 1.96 3.67
N TRP A 122 8.83 1.56 3.19
CA TRP A 122 7.59 1.75 3.94
C TRP A 122 7.61 1.01 5.28
N TRP A 123 7.95 -0.26 5.26
CA TRP A 123 8.03 -1.07 6.47
C TRP A 123 9.12 -0.59 7.43
N PHE A 124 10.22 -0.04 6.88
CA PHE A 124 11.22 0.64 7.70
C PHE A 124 10.60 1.78 8.50
N PHE A 125 9.90 2.70 7.86
CA PHE A 125 9.24 3.79 8.58
C PHE A 125 8.19 3.29 9.57
N LEU A 126 7.42 2.26 9.22
CA LEU A 126 6.40 1.71 10.10
C LEU A 126 6.99 1.17 11.43
N PHE A 127 8.12 0.47 11.35
CA PHE A 127 8.74 -0.14 12.52
C PHE A 127 9.67 0.82 13.28
N TRP A 128 10.38 1.69 12.58
CA TRP A 128 11.41 2.52 13.18
C TRP A 128 10.96 3.95 13.54
N ALA A 129 9.84 4.46 12.97
CA ALA A 129 9.37 5.79 13.33
C ALA A 129 9.04 5.94 14.83
N PRO A 130 8.38 4.98 15.50
CA PRO A 130 8.17 5.06 16.95
C PRO A 130 9.48 5.06 17.73
N ALA A 131 10.47 4.22 17.34
CA ALA A 131 11.78 4.18 17.96
C ALA A 131 12.54 5.50 17.72
N TYR A 132 12.49 6.06 16.52
CA TYR A 132 13.07 7.36 16.20
C TYR A 132 12.49 8.48 17.08
N VAL A 133 11.19 8.54 17.26
CA VAL A 133 10.52 9.52 18.11
C VAL A 133 10.97 9.37 19.57
N HIS A 134 11.13 8.15 20.03
CA HIS A 134 11.61 7.86 21.38
C HIS A 134 13.09 8.23 21.55
N ASP A 135 13.97 7.74 20.69
CA ASP A 135 15.43 7.84 20.86
C ASP A 135 15.94 9.26 20.60
N VAL A 136 15.33 9.99 19.66
CA VAL A 136 15.77 11.34 19.27
C VAL A 136 15.08 12.43 20.09
N TYR A 137 13.80 12.26 20.41
CA TYR A 137 12.99 13.31 21.06
C TYR A 137 12.54 12.94 22.48
N GLY A 138 12.82 11.73 22.96
CA GLY A 138 12.48 11.28 24.31
C GLY A 138 10.98 10.99 24.52
N TYR A 139 10.17 10.96 23.45
CA TYR A 139 8.73 10.69 23.59
C TYR A 139 8.45 9.20 23.43
N SER A 140 8.05 8.56 24.53
CA SER A 140 7.61 7.16 24.51
C SER A 140 6.32 6.99 23.69
N SER A 141 6.18 5.84 23.03
CA SER A 141 5.00 5.50 22.21
C SER A 141 3.69 5.44 23.00
N ASP A 142 3.76 5.31 24.34
CA ASP A 142 2.59 5.32 25.22
C ASP A 142 2.32 6.71 25.83
N SER A 143 3.20 7.71 25.60
CA SER A 143 2.97 9.09 25.97
C SER A 143 1.98 9.76 25.03
N THR A 144 1.20 10.71 25.53
CA THR A 144 0.23 11.46 24.71
C THR A 144 0.89 12.13 23.49
N THR A 145 2.08 12.71 23.69
CA THR A 145 2.82 13.36 22.60
C THR A 145 3.31 12.33 21.58
N GLY A 146 3.89 11.21 22.02
CA GLY A 146 4.34 10.14 21.11
C GLY A 146 3.20 9.56 20.29
N MET A 147 2.05 9.26 20.91
CA MET A 147 0.83 8.82 20.21
C MET A 147 0.39 9.85 19.17
N LEU A 148 0.36 11.15 19.52
CA LEU A 148 -0.05 12.21 18.63
C LEU A 148 0.87 12.35 17.41
N LEU A 149 2.18 12.22 17.60
CA LEU A 149 3.17 12.28 16.52
C LEU A 149 2.97 11.12 15.53
N ILE A 150 2.83 9.90 16.04
CA ILE A 150 2.60 8.70 15.21
C ILE A 150 1.25 8.78 14.52
N PHE A 151 0.20 9.23 15.23
CA PHE A 151 -1.12 9.46 14.64
C PHE A 151 -1.04 10.46 13.49
N THR A 152 -0.36 11.59 13.68
CA THR A 152 -0.22 12.63 12.65
C THR A 152 0.51 12.11 11.43
N LEU A 153 1.56 11.30 11.62
CA LEU A 153 2.29 10.64 10.52
C LEU A 153 1.33 9.80 9.66
N TYR A 154 0.54 8.93 10.28
CA TYR A 154 -0.40 8.09 9.53
C TYR A 154 -1.57 8.89 8.96
N LEU A 155 -2.03 9.93 9.63
CA LEU A 155 -3.05 10.84 9.11
C LEU A 155 -2.58 11.51 7.81
N ILE A 156 -1.34 11.99 7.77
CA ILE A 156 -0.74 12.56 6.56
C ILE A 156 -0.61 11.50 5.46
N SER A 157 -0.24 10.26 5.81
CA SER A 157 -0.10 9.18 4.83
C SER A 157 -1.43 8.83 4.15
N MET A 158 -2.60 9.17 4.73
CA MET A 158 -3.90 9.04 4.08
C MET A 158 -4.09 9.94 2.86
N LEU A 159 -3.25 10.97 2.67
CA LEU A 159 -3.22 11.76 1.43
C LEU A 159 -2.94 10.89 0.19
N SER A 160 -2.52 9.65 0.36
CA SER A 160 -2.43 8.64 -0.70
C SER A 160 -3.73 8.46 -1.51
N ILE A 161 -4.89 8.72 -0.91
CA ILE A 161 -6.19 8.70 -1.61
C ILE A 161 -6.17 9.73 -2.75
N ILE A 162 -5.67 10.95 -2.48
CA ILE A 162 -5.52 12.00 -3.49
C ILE A 162 -4.50 11.57 -4.54
N GLY A 163 -3.38 10.97 -4.11
CA GLY A 163 -2.38 10.42 -5.01
C GLY A 163 -2.96 9.37 -5.96
N GLY A 164 -3.87 8.50 -5.48
CA GLY A 164 -4.57 7.55 -6.34
C GLY A 164 -5.42 8.17 -7.45
N TYR A 165 -5.84 9.43 -7.29
CA TYR A 165 -6.57 10.17 -8.32
C TYR A 165 -5.65 10.74 -9.42
N LEU A 166 -4.36 10.92 -9.17
CA LEU A 166 -3.43 11.55 -10.12
C LEU A 166 -3.37 10.86 -11.50
N PRO A 167 -3.35 9.51 -11.63
CA PRO A 167 -3.45 8.86 -12.93
C PRO A 167 -4.74 9.19 -13.67
N THR A 168 -5.87 9.20 -12.96
CA THR A 168 -7.19 9.55 -13.51
C THR A 168 -7.19 10.98 -14.05
N TRP A 169 -6.53 11.90 -13.35
CA TRP A 169 -6.36 13.27 -13.80
C TRP A 169 -5.54 13.37 -15.10
N PHE A 170 -4.43 12.62 -15.23
CA PHE A 170 -3.62 12.58 -16.45
C PHE A 170 -4.44 12.05 -17.65
N VAL A 171 -5.22 10.99 -17.42
CA VAL A 171 -6.09 10.43 -18.46
C VAL A 171 -7.19 11.41 -18.86
N GLY A 172 -7.89 11.99 -17.86
CA GLY A 172 -9.06 12.83 -18.11
C GLY A 172 -8.72 14.19 -18.71
N ARG A 173 -7.68 14.89 -18.18
CA ARG A 173 -7.33 16.24 -18.62
C ARG A 173 -6.27 16.29 -19.73
N LYS A 174 -5.35 15.34 -19.77
CA LYS A 174 -4.27 15.31 -20.74
C LYS A 174 -4.51 14.34 -21.91
N GLY A 175 -5.64 13.63 -21.91
CA GLY A 175 -5.99 12.67 -22.97
C GLY A 175 -4.99 11.50 -23.08
N MET A 176 -4.26 11.19 -21.99
CA MET A 176 -3.23 10.17 -22.01
C MET A 176 -3.83 8.77 -21.95
N ASN A 177 -3.12 7.80 -22.55
CA ASN A 177 -3.41 6.39 -22.33
C ASN A 177 -3.36 6.07 -20.82
N PRO A 178 -4.29 5.26 -20.25
CA PRO A 178 -4.33 4.92 -18.83
C PRO A 178 -3.00 4.41 -18.29
N TYR A 179 -2.29 3.55 -19.02
CA TYR A 179 -0.98 3.06 -18.66
C TYR A 179 0.07 4.19 -18.57
N ALA A 180 0.13 5.06 -19.58
CA ALA A 180 1.08 6.18 -19.60
C ALA A 180 0.79 7.20 -18.49
N GLY A 181 -0.48 7.50 -18.21
CA GLY A 181 -0.89 8.35 -17.09
C GLY A 181 -0.44 7.79 -15.75
N ARG A 182 -0.57 6.48 -15.58
CA ARG A 182 -0.15 5.76 -14.37
C ARG A 182 1.36 5.75 -14.20
N MET A 183 2.13 5.47 -15.27
CA MET A 183 3.58 5.52 -15.22
C MET A 183 4.12 6.92 -14.87
N ARG A 184 3.50 7.99 -15.36
CA ARG A 184 3.85 9.37 -14.98
C ARG A 184 3.54 9.67 -13.52
N ALA A 185 2.40 9.24 -13.02
CA ALA A 185 2.08 9.40 -11.61
C ALA A 185 3.07 8.66 -10.71
N MET A 186 3.40 7.42 -11.06
CA MET A 186 4.41 6.62 -10.35
C MET A 186 5.79 7.28 -10.37
N LEU A 187 6.21 7.85 -11.51
CA LEU A 187 7.46 8.59 -11.58
C LEU A 187 7.49 9.78 -10.60
N ILE A 188 6.39 10.51 -10.48
CA ILE A 188 6.26 11.61 -9.50
C ILE A 188 6.42 11.07 -8.09
N TYR A 189 5.73 9.98 -7.73
CA TYR A 189 5.82 9.41 -6.38
C TYR A 189 7.22 8.92 -6.05
N ALA A 190 7.98 8.43 -7.03
CA ALA A 190 9.34 7.94 -6.85
C ALA A 190 10.34 9.02 -6.39
N PHE A 191 10.03 10.31 -6.61
CA PHE A 191 10.88 11.41 -6.15
C PHE A 191 10.60 11.83 -4.71
N PHE A 192 9.45 11.51 -4.14
CA PHE A 192 9.11 11.93 -2.77
C PHE A 192 10.05 11.40 -1.69
N PRO A 193 10.58 10.18 -1.75
CA PRO A 193 11.55 9.71 -0.75
C PRO A 193 12.81 10.58 -0.63
N LEU A 194 13.18 11.31 -1.68
CA LEU A 194 14.34 12.22 -1.63
C LEU A 194 14.14 13.38 -0.64
N ILE A 195 12.90 13.75 -0.33
CA ILE A 195 12.57 14.75 0.70
C ILE A 195 13.03 14.26 2.09
N GLY A 196 13.13 12.94 2.29
CA GLY A 196 13.63 12.36 3.53
C GLY A 196 15.05 12.79 3.89
N LEU A 197 15.88 13.16 2.92
CA LEU A 197 17.24 13.63 3.15
C LEU A 197 17.30 14.91 4.00
N VAL A 198 16.24 15.73 3.98
CA VAL A 198 16.17 16.96 4.79
C VAL A 198 15.40 16.76 6.09
N ALA A 199 14.87 15.56 6.36
CA ALA A 199 14.10 15.31 7.57
C ALA A 199 14.92 15.49 8.84
N GLN A 200 16.12 14.90 8.89
CA GLN A 200 17.00 14.99 10.06
C GLN A 200 17.53 16.41 10.30
N PRO A 201 18.07 17.15 9.31
CA PRO A 201 18.45 18.56 9.51
C PRO A 201 17.31 19.44 10.01
N LEU A 202 16.12 19.30 9.47
CA LEU A 202 14.95 20.07 9.90
C LEU A 202 14.43 19.63 11.27
N GLY A 203 14.70 18.39 11.65
CA GLY A 203 14.34 17.82 12.95
C GLY A 203 15.01 18.53 14.13
N SER A 204 16.16 19.18 13.92
CA SER A 204 16.82 20.03 14.93
C SER A 204 16.03 21.30 15.27
N TRP A 205 15.16 21.78 14.35
CA TRP A 205 14.32 22.95 14.59
C TRP A 205 13.00 22.57 15.27
N SER A 206 12.39 21.45 14.86
CA SER A 206 11.17 20.93 15.47
C SER A 206 10.94 19.48 15.10
N TYR A 207 10.50 18.67 16.04
CA TYR A 207 10.11 17.27 15.85
C TYR A 207 8.94 17.09 14.86
N TRP A 208 8.19 18.14 14.58
CA TRP A 208 7.10 18.09 13.59
C TRP A 208 7.60 17.93 12.15
N PHE A 209 8.77 18.49 11.81
CA PHE A 209 9.27 18.40 10.43
C PHE A 209 9.53 16.96 9.97
N PRO A 210 10.28 16.12 10.71
CA PRO A 210 10.44 14.72 10.34
C PRO A 210 9.12 13.97 10.25
N ILE A 211 8.20 14.20 11.18
CA ILE A 211 6.89 13.53 11.19
C ILE A 211 6.08 13.87 9.92
N VAL A 212 6.00 15.13 9.55
CA VAL A 212 5.31 15.57 8.34
C VAL A 212 5.99 15.01 7.08
N ILE A 213 7.32 15.06 7.02
CA ILE A 213 8.09 14.56 5.88
C ILE A 213 7.90 13.05 5.72
N ILE A 214 8.02 12.27 6.78
CA ILE A 214 7.81 10.81 6.75
C ILE A 214 6.36 10.50 6.36
N GLY A 215 5.37 11.26 6.87
CA GLY A 215 3.97 11.12 6.49
C GLY A 215 3.73 11.36 5.00
N ILE A 216 4.36 12.38 4.41
CA ILE A 216 4.29 12.68 2.97
C ILE A 216 4.94 11.56 2.14
N ILE A 217 6.11 11.06 2.56
CA ILE A 217 6.77 9.92 1.92
C ILE A 217 5.86 8.69 1.99
N GLY A 218 5.23 8.45 3.14
CA GLY A 218 4.25 7.38 3.33
C GLY A 218 3.06 7.51 2.37
N ALA A 219 2.51 8.71 2.20
CA ALA A 219 1.43 8.98 1.24
C ALA A 219 1.86 8.67 -0.20
N ALA A 220 3.05 9.08 -0.59
CA ALA A 220 3.61 8.78 -1.92
C ALA A 220 3.81 7.28 -2.12
N HIS A 221 4.36 6.57 -1.12
CA HIS A 221 4.52 5.11 -1.17
C HIS A 221 3.18 4.39 -1.31
N GLN A 222 2.17 4.75 -0.56
CA GLN A 222 0.85 4.12 -0.64
C GLN A 222 0.17 4.40 -1.99
N SER A 223 0.37 5.60 -2.55
CA SER A 223 -0.07 5.93 -3.91
C SER A 223 0.67 5.08 -4.95
N TRP A 224 1.97 4.88 -4.79
CA TRP A 224 2.76 3.96 -5.61
C TRP A 224 2.23 2.54 -5.53
N SER A 225 2.04 2.00 -4.33
CA SER A 225 1.56 0.63 -4.09
C SER A 225 0.22 0.37 -4.78
N ALA A 226 -0.76 1.27 -4.62
CA ALA A 226 -2.06 1.17 -5.28
C ALA A 226 -1.95 1.14 -6.81
N ASN A 227 -1.02 1.92 -7.37
CA ASN A 227 -0.79 1.94 -8.81
C ASN A 227 -0.08 0.69 -9.33
N VAL A 228 0.85 0.09 -8.57
CA VAL A 228 1.47 -1.19 -8.93
C VAL A 228 0.42 -2.28 -9.10
N TYR A 229 -0.52 -2.42 -8.15
CA TYR A 229 -1.63 -3.38 -8.30
C TYR A 229 -2.46 -3.13 -9.55
N SER A 230 -2.75 -1.87 -9.84
CA SER A 230 -3.50 -1.50 -11.04
C SER A 230 -2.73 -1.79 -12.33
N VAL A 231 -1.42 -1.55 -12.35
CA VAL A 231 -0.52 -1.85 -13.49
C VAL A 231 -0.49 -3.34 -13.79
N VAL A 232 -0.43 -4.20 -12.76
CA VAL A 232 -0.50 -5.66 -12.96
C VAL A 232 -1.80 -6.03 -13.68
N GLY A 233 -2.94 -5.45 -13.26
CA GLY A 233 -4.22 -5.68 -13.92
C GLY A 233 -4.32 -5.14 -15.36
N ASP A 234 -3.47 -4.19 -15.73
CA ASP A 234 -3.42 -3.64 -17.10
C ASP A 234 -2.48 -4.42 -18.03
N MET A 235 -1.42 -5.00 -17.47
CA MET A 235 -0.37 -5.68 -18.26
C MET A 235 -0.59 -7.18 -18.45
N PHE A 236 -1.31 -7.81 -17.53
CA PHE A 236 -1.43 -9.27 -17.52
C PHE A 236 -2.87 -9.74 -17.78
N PRO A 237 -3.05 -10.92 -18.42
CA PRO A 237 -4.36 -11.53 -18.56
C PRO A 237 -4.95 -11.87 -17.18
N LYS A 238 -6.27 -11.87 -17.06
CA LYS A 238 -6.99 -12.14 -15.80
C LYS A 238 -6.50 -13.40 -15.07
N SER A 239 -6.12 -14.45 -15.82
CA SER A 239 -5.61 -15.71 -15.31
C SER A 239 -4.22 -15.62 -14.66
N ALA A 240 -3.43 -14.56 -14.91
CA ALA A 240 -2.10 -14.34 -14.37
C ALA A 240 -2.07 -13.28 -13.26
N VAL A 241 -3.06 -12.38 -13.20
CA VAL A 241 -3.06 -11.22 -12.29
C VAL A 241 -2.83 -11.64 -10.84
N ALA A 242 -3.57 -12.63 -10.33
CA ALA A 242 -3.43 -13.07 -8.95
C ALA A 242 -2.03 -13.64 -8.67
N THR A 243 -1.50 -14.45 -9.60
CA THR A 243 -0.16 -15.05 -9.46
C THR A 243 0.94 -13.99 -9.47
N VAL A 244 0.89 -13.03 -10.40
CA VAL A 244 1.89 -11.96 -10.49
C VAL A 244 1.80 -11.01 -9.30
N THR A 245 0.59 -10.71 -8.84
CA THR A 245 0.38 -9.92 -7.62
C THR A 245 0.96 -10.62 -6.39
N GLY A 246 0.79 -11.94 -6.28
CA GLY A 246 1.37 -12.75 -5.21
C GLY A 246 2.90 -12.77 -5.24
N ILE A 247 3.51 -12.93 -6.44
CA ILE A 247 4.96 -12.86 -6.63
C ILE A 247 5.49 -11.47 -6.20
N GLY A 248 4.81 -10.39 -6.61
CA GLY A 248 5.14 -9.04 -6.20
C GLY A 248 5.04 -8.83 -4.69
N GLY A 249 3.96 -9.32 -4.06
CA GLY A 249 3.79 -9.25 -2.61
C GLY A 249 4.87 -10.01 -1.83
N MET A 250 5.23 -11.22 -2.29
CA MET A 250 6.33 -11.99 -1.70
C MET A 250 7.67 -11.24 -1.83
N SER A 251 7.95 -10.63 -2.98
CA SER A 251 9.17 -9.85 -3.16
C SER A 251 9.22 -8.63 -2.24
N GLY A 252 8.10 -7.95 -2.03
CA GLY A 252 7.99 -6.85 -1.06
C GLY A 252 8.26 -7.31 0.37
N GLY A 253 7.75 -8.49 0.76
CA GLY A 253 8.05 -9.11 2.07
C GLY A 253 9.53 -9.43 2.26
N ILE A 254 10.19 -9.96 1.24
CA ILE A 254 11.64 -10.21 1.26
C ILE A 254 12.40 -8.87 1.37
N GLY A 255 11.99 -7.87 0.60
CA GLY A 255 12.56 -6.51 0.70
C GLY A 255 12.43 -5.93 2.10
N CYS A 256 11.25 -6.04 2.71
CA CYS A 256 11.00 -5.64 4.10
C CYS A 256 11.97 -6.31 5.07
N LEU A 257 12.11 -7.64 4.99
CA LEU A 257 13.01 -8.41 5.86
C LEU A 257 14.45 -7.91 5.74
N LEU A 258 14.97 -7.81 4.53
CA LEU A 258 16.35 -7.42 4.29
C LEU A 258 16.62 -5.97 4.72
N PHE A 259 15.72 -5.02 4.41
CA PHE A 259 15.85 -3.64 4.84
C PHE A 259 15.89 -3.50 6.36
N ASN A 260 14.98 -4.17 7.07
CA ASN A 260 14.94 -4.08 8.54
C ASN A 260 16.15 -4.76 9.19
N MET A 261 16.61 -5.91 8.66
CA MET A 261 17.84 -6.55 9.13
C MET A 261 19.06 -5.64 8.93
N CYS A 262 19.26 -5.09 7.73
CA CYS A 262 20.37 -4.19 7.44
C CYS A 262 20.31 -2.94 8.32
N SER A 263 19.13 -2.35 8.50
CA SER A 263 18.94 -1.19 9.36
C SER A 263 19.30 -1.50 10.83
N GLY A 264 18.84 -2.63 11.36
CA GLY A 264 19.19 -3.08 12.70
C GLY A 264 20.69 -3.26 12.89
N MET A 265 21.37 -3.90 11.92
CA MET A 265 22.83 -4.06 11.94
C MET A 265 23.56 -2.71 11.92
N LEU A 266 23.12 -1.77 11.08
CA LEU A 266 23.70 -0.43 11.00
C LEU A 266 23.53 0.35 12.31
N PHE A 267 22.37 0.28 12.94
CA PHE A 267 22.14 0.94 14.23
C PHE A 267 22.97 0.34 15.36
N THR A 268 23.11 -1.00 15.39
CA THR A 268 23.99 -1.66 16.36
C THR A 268 25.45 -1.24 16.14
N TYR A 269 25.93 -1.28 14.89
CA TYR A 269 27.29 -0.86 14.56
C TYR A 269 27.55 0.61 14.92
N SER A 270 26.60 1.51 14.63
CA SER A 270 26.70 2.94 14.99
C SER A 270 26.81 3.14 16.50
N LYS A 271 26.01 2.41 17.29
CA LYS A 271 26.08 2.48 18.76
C LYS A 271 27.42 1.97 19.31
N GLU A 272 27.94 0.87 18.76
CA GLU A 272 29.22 0.27 19.17
C GLU A 272 30.43 1.17 18.81
N THR A 273 30.35 1.85 17.67
CA THR A 273 31.46 2.72 17.19
C THR A 273 31.37 4.17 17.67
N GLN A 274 30.35 4.52 18.48
CA GLN A 274 30.10 5.90 18.95
C GLN A 274 30.02 6.93 17.82
N MET A 275 29.66 6.48 16.62
CA MET A 275 29.33 7.38 15.52
C MET A 275 27.89 7.85 15.73
N GLU A 276 27.74 9.08 16.27
CA GLU A 276 26.46 9.77 16.38
C GLU A 276 25.97 10.32 15.05
#